data_5dc7253f7c18523825bda9ab6654e86a
#
_entry.id   5dc7253f7c18523825bda9ab6654e86a
#
_cell.length_a   1.000
_cell.length_b   1.000
_cell.length_c   1.000
_cell.angle_alpha   90.00
_cell.angle_beta   90.00
_cell.angle_gamma   90.00
#
_symmetry.space_group_name_H-M   'P 1'
#
loop_
_entity.id
_entity.type
_entity.pdbx_description
1 polymer ?
#
loop_
_entity_poly.entity_id
_entity_poly.type
_entity_poly.pdbx_seq_one_letter_code
_entity_poly.pdbx_strand_id
1 'polypeptide(L)'
;VAGADAVVHLGAATSAGRLDPALAYRVNVGGATALIEACRAAGCRRVVVLSTQHVYLPRCGTYGRTKRIADALFAGSGLDVTILRPSLVYGPGSRGVFVKLAGLVRRLSVIPVVGPGTWHLRPVYLHDLVALIVETLARPDVGGRTYDVGGAERITYNGFLAAICSALGRPCRRVHIPLALGFALAWVLERALPNPPLTVDNVYGSLLDVPCDLRALLRDFRPALTPLTVGLQRTFAEAA
;
A
#
# COMPACT_ATOMS: atom_id res chain seq x y z
N VAL A 1 -10.32 23.31 -2.57
CA VAL A 1 -11.29 22.74 -1.60
C VAL A 1 -12.57 23.58 -1.54
N ALA A 2 -12.52 24.89 -1.96
CA ALA A 2 -13.72 25.75 -1.97
C ALA A 2 -14.86 25.11 -2.79
N GLY A 3 -16.07 25.04 -2.21
CA GLY A 3 -17.24 24.44 -2.84
C GLY A 3 -17.26 22.91 -2.91
N ALA A 4 -16.29 22.22 -2.29
CA ALA A 4 -16.31 20.77 -2.23
C ALA A 4 -17.07 20.28 -0.97
N ASP A 5 -17.99 19.33 -1.14
CA ASP A 5 -18.73 18.68 -0.05
C ASP A 5 -17.83 17.70 0.73
N ALA A 6 -16.89 17.06 0.05
CA ALA A 6 -15.94 16.12 0.62
C ALA A 6 -14.60 16.12 -0.13
N VAL A 7 -13.56 15.64 0.52
CA VAL A 7 -12.22 15.50 -0.08
C VAL A 7 -11.73 14.06 0.07
N VAL A 8 -11.17 13.50 -1.02
CA VAL A 8 -10.42 12.26 -0.99
C VAL A 8 -8.92 12.57 -1.11
N HIS A 9 -8.17 12.32 -0.05
CA HIS A 9 -6.74 12.54 -0.04
C HIS A 9 -5.97 11.26 -0.41
N LEU A 10 -5.53 11.18 -1.67
CA LEU A 10 -4.74 10.06 -2.21
C LEU A 10 -3.25 10.44 -2.41
N GLY A 11 -2.92 11.72 -2.25
CA GLY A 11 -1.58 12.24 -2.51
C GLY A 11 -0.56 11.75 -1.49
N ALA A 12 0.54 11.16 -1.98
CA ALA A 12 1.68 10.82 -1.15
C ALA A 12 2.98 10.71 -1.96
N ALA A 13 4.09 11.13 -1.38
CA ALA A 13 5.41 10.70 -1.81
C ALA A 13 5.63 9.27 -1.32
N THR A 14 5.76 8.31 -2.24
CA THR A 14 5.85 6.87 -1.95
C THR A 14 7.27 6.35 -2.15
N SER A 15 7.59 5.21 -1.53
CA SER A 15 8.90 4.56 -1.62
C SER A 15 9.10 3.72 -2.88
N ALA A 16 8.67 4.21 -4.05
CA ALA A 16 8.90 3.49 -5.31
C ALA A 16 10.40 3.40 -5.71
N GLY A 17 11.28 4.07 -4.97
CA GLY A 17 12.74 4.09 -5.07
C GLY A 17 13.34 4.68 -3.79
N ARG A 18 14.50 5.32 -3.87
CA ARG A 18 15.07 6.07 -2.75
C ARG A 18 14.22 7.33 -2.51
N LEU A 19 13.40 7.31 -1.45
CA LEU A 19 12.58 8.46 -1.08
C LEU A 19 13.43 9.48 -0.32
N ASP A 20 13.56 10.67 -0.88
CA ASP A 20 14.17 11.80 -0.15
C ASP A 20 13.34 12.12 1.10
N PRO A 21 13.93 12.06 2.30
CA PRO A 21 13.21 12.33 3.53
C PRO A 21 12.59 13.72 3.58
N ALA A 22 13.30 14.75 3.12
CA ALA A 22 12.80 16.12 3.12
C ALA A 22 11.57 16.27 2.20
N LEU A 23 11.63 15.67 1.00
CA LEU A 23 10.48 15.63 0.09
C LEU A 23 9.29 14.88 0.71
N ALA A 24 9.56 13.72 1.33
CA ALA A 24 8.52 12.94 1.98
C ALA A 24 7.80 13.71 3.09
N TYR A 25 8.55 14.41 3.94
CA TYR A 25 7.98 15.27 4.98
C TYR A 25 7.18 16.43 4.39
N ARG A 26 7.71 17.14 3.39
CA ARG A 26 6.97 18.23 2.75
C ARG A 26 5.66 17.75 2.13
N VAL A 27 5.69 16.64 1.40
CA VAL A 27 4.50 16.13 0.68
C VAL A 27 3.52 15.45 1.63
N ASN A 28 3.99 14.50 2.46
CA ASN A 28 3.06 13.67 3.25
C ASN A 28 2.60 14.39 4.52
N VAL A 29 3.47 15.12 5.20
CA VAL A 29 3.14 15.82 6.46
C VAL A 29 2.68 17.25 6.16
N GLY A 30 3.48 18.03 5.43
CA GLY A 30 3.11 19.39 5.05
C GLY A 30 1.84 19.44 4.20
N GLY A 31 1.69 18.50 3.24
CA GLY A 31 0.47 18.35 2.45
C GLY A 31 -0.76 18.02 3.29
N ALA A 32 -0.63 17.16 4.30
CA ALA A 32 -1.71 16.87 5.24
C ALA A 32 -2.11 18.12 6.04
N THR A 33 -1.13 18.85 6.58
CA THR A 33 -1.38 20.11 7.31
C THR A 33 -2.09 21.13 6.45
N ALA A 34 -1.56 21.40 5.25
CA ALA A 34 -2.16 22.36 4.33
C ALA A 34 -3.59 21.98 3.90
N LEU A 35 -3.85 20.67 3.70
CA LEU A 35 -5.19 20.20 3.36
C LEU A 35 -6.16 20.38 4.52
N ILE A 36 -5.76 20.08 5.75
CA ILE A 36 -6.59 20.27 6.95
C ILE A 36 -6.96 21.76 7.09
N GLU A 37 -6.00 22.67 6.94
CA GLU A 37 -6.23 24.12 6.98
C GLU A 37 -7.17 24.58 5.87
N ALA A 38 -6.95 24.11 4.64
CA ALA A 38 -7.81 24.42 3.50
C ALA A 38 -9.25 23.90 3.68
N CYS A 39 -9.42 22.70 4.25
CA CYS A 39 -10.74 22.14 4.56
C CYS A 39 -11.48 22.98 5.61
N ARG A 40 -10.78 23.38 6.69
CA ARG A 40 -11.34 24.26 7.74
C ARG A 40 -11.76 25.61 7.18
N ALA A 41 -10.88 26.25 6.39
CA ALA A 41 -11.16 27.54 5.80
C ALA A 41 -12.36 27.52 4.81
N ALA A 42 -12.55 26.40 4.10
CA ALA A 42 -13.62 26.20 3.15
C ALA A 42 -14.92 25.65 3.78
N GLY A 43 -14.94 25.31 5.05
CA GLY A 43 -16.08 24.65 5.69
C GLY A 43 -16.28 23.20 5.27
N CYS A 44 -15.37 22.60 4.50
CA CYS A 44 -15.44 21.21 4.06
C CYS A 44 -15.02 20.30 5.20
N ARG A 45 -15.94 19.59 5.82
CA ARG A 45 -15.66 18.77 6.99
C ARG A 45 -15.32 17.33 6.67
N ARG A 46 -15.86 16.76 5.59
CA ARG A 46 -15.73 15.34 5.23
C ARG A 46 -14.43 15.07 4.49
N VAL A 47 -13.58 14.19 5.04
CA VAL A 47 -12.30 13.83 4.42
C VAL A 47 -12.10 12.32 4.47
N VAL A 48 -11.82 11.70 3.34
CA VAL A 48 -11.38 10.30 3.23
C VAL A 48 -9.89 10.27 2.93
N VAL A 49 -9.10 9.67 3.80
CA VAL A 49 -7.64 9.62 3.69
C VAL A 49 -7.17 8.23 3.33
N LEU A 50 -6.43 8.09 2.24
CA LEU A 50 -5.74 6.84 1.92
C LEU A 50 -4.36 6.84 2.60
N SER A 51 -4.23 6.00 3.62
CA SER A 51 -2.98 5.76 4.34
C SER A 51 -2.30 4.46 3.87
N THR A 52 -1.71 3.70 4.74
CA THR A 52 -1.02 2.43 4.46
C THR A 52 -0.87 1.60 5.73
N GLN A 53 -0.85 0.28 5.61
CA GLN A 53 -0.50 -0.61 6.73
C GLN A 53 0.97 -0.52 7.15
N HIS A 54 1.85 0.07 6.35
CA HIS A 54 3.24 0.31 6.73
C HIS A 54 3.38 1.16 8.01
N VAL A 55 2.34 1.92 8.40
CA VAL A 55 2.33 2.68 9.67
C VAL A 55 2.44 1.79 10.91
N TYR A 56 2.11 0.50 10.81
CA TYR A 56 2.21 -0.47 11.92
C TYR A 56 3.62 -1.03 12.12
N LEU A 57 4.48 -0.95 11.11
CA LEU A 57 5.81 -1.52 11.19
C LEU A 57 6.67 -0.75 12.20
N PRO A 58 7.39 -1.43 13.13
CA PRO A 58 8.31 -0.78 14.06
C PRO A 58 9.41 0.01 13.33
N ARG A 59 9.92 -0.54 12.23
CA ARG A 59 10.85 0.11 11.29
C ARG A 59 10.15 0.33 9.97
N CYS A 60 9.37 1.40 9.89
CA CYS A 60 8.51 1.69 8.74
C CYS A 60 9.16 2.59 7.68
N GLY A 61 10.46 2.84 7.79
CA GLY A 61 11.19 3.73 6.88
C GLY A 61 10.63 5.17 6.88
N THR A 62 11.13 5.98 5.97
CA THR A 62 10.66 7.38 5.80
C THR A 62 9.18 7.44 5.39
N TYR A 63 8.76 6.57 4.48
CA TYR A 63 7.37 6.52 4.00
C TYR A 63 6.38 6.22 5.13
N GLY A 64 6.55 5.10 5.82
CA GLY A 64 5.63 4.71 6.89
C GLY A 64 5.60 5.73 8.04
N ARG A 65 6.76 6.31 8.39
CA ARG A 65 6.87 7.35 9.42
C ARG A 65 6.09 8.60 9.06
N THR A 66 6.27 9.13 7.86
CA THR A 66 5.55 10.33 7.41
C THR A 66 4.05 10.09 7.25
N LYS A 67 3.63 8.89 6.80
CA LYS A 67 2.22 8.51 6.76
C LYS A 67 1.62 8.37 8.17
N ARG A 68 2.38 7.82 9.14
CA ARG A 68 1.94 7.74 10.55
C ARG A 68 1.71 9.12 11.16
N ILE A 69 2.61 10.09 10.87
CA ILE A 69 2.44 11.47 11.32
C ILE A 69 1.21 12.11 10.65
N ALA A 70 1.03 11.92 9.35
CA ALA A 70 -0.14 12.42 8.63
C ALA A 70 -1.45 11.83 9.18
N ASP A 71 -1.49 10.52 9.47
CA ASP A 71 -2.65 9.88 10.10
C ASP A 71 -3.01 10.54 11.44
N ALA A 72 -2.01 10.83 12.29
CA ALA A 72 -2.22 11.49 13.57
C ALA A 72 -2.73 12.94 13.40
N LEU A 73 -2.21 13.69 12.42
CA LEU A 73 -2.69 15.04 12.10
C LEU A 73 -4.15 15.04 11.66
N PHE A 74 -4.52 14.12 10.75
CA PHE A 74 -5.90 13.98 10.31
C PHE A 74 -6.83 13.55 11.45
N ALA A 75 -6.45 12.56 12.25
CA ALA A 75 -7.24 12.10 13.40
C ALA A 75 -7.46 13.20 14.45
N GLY A 76 -6.47 14.05 14.69
CA GLY A 76 -6.55 15.18 15.62
C GLY A 76 -7.11 16.48 15.02
N SER A 77 -7.53 16.46 13.75
CA SER A 77 -7.91 17.69 13.03
C SER A 77 -9.26 18.28 13.43
N GLY A 78 -10.14 17.54 14.11
CA GLY A 78 -11.53 17.94 14.37
C GLY A 78 -12.44 17.94 13.12
N LEU A 79 -11.93 17.46 11.97
CA LEU A 79 -12.72 17.19 10.77
C LEU A 79 -13.38 15.80 10.86
N ASP A 80 -14.37 15.55 10.01
CA ASP A 80 -14.98 14.24 9.85
C ASP A 80 -14.11 13.36 8.94
N VAL A 81 -13.08 12.74 9.53
CA VAL A 81 -12.05 12.00 8.78
C VAL A 81 -12.29 10.49 8.86
N THR A 82 -12.27 9.81 7.71
CA THR A 82 -12.12 8.35 7.66
C THR A 82 -10.76 7.99 7.07
N ILE A 83 -9.97 7.18 7.79
CA ILE A 83 -8.65 6.74 7.35
C ILE A 83 -8.74 5.30 6.86
N LEU A 84 -8.36 5.07 5.59
CA LEU A 84 -8.26 3.74 4.99
C LEU A 84 -6.78 3.35 4.91
N ARG A 85 -6.39 2.22 5.50
CA ARG A 85 -5.02 1.68 5.51
C ARG A 85 -4.93 0.43 4.63
N PRO A 86 -4.75 0.58 3.32
CA PRO A 86 -4.64 -0.57 2.44
C PRO A 86 -3.34 -1.35 2.67
N SER A 87 -3.45 -2.67 2.44
CA SER A 87 -2.34 -3.58 2.20
C SER A 87 -1.75 -3.31 0.81
N LEU A 88 -1.00 -4.26 0.25
CA LEU A 88 -0.48 -4.16 -1.10
C LEU A 88 -1.64 -4.07 -2.10
N VAL A 89 -1.72 -2.95 -2.84
CA VAL A 89 -2.73 -2.74 -3.88
C VAL A 89 -2.22 -3.31 -5.20
N TYR A 90 -3.06 -4.10 -5.89
CA TYR A 90 -2.80 -4.63 -7.22
C TYR A 90 -4.01 -4.42 -8.13
N GLY A 91 -3.77 -4.39 -9.43
CA GLY A 91 -4.84 -4.19 -10.42
C GLY A 91 -4.35 -3.46 -11.67
N PRO A 92 -5.22 -3.20 -12.65
CA PRO A 92 -4.90 -2.44 -13.85
C PRO A 92 -4.40 -1.04 -13.50
N GLY A 93 -3.38 -0.54 -14.20
CA GLY A 93 -2.79 0.78 -13.95
C GLY A 93 -2.07 0.94 -12.60
N SER A 94 -1.94 -0.13 -11.80
CA SER A 94 -1.20 -0.10 -10.53
C SER A 94 0.24 0.37 -10.71
N ARG A 95 0.79 0.95 -9.65
CA ARG A 95 2.19 1.40 -9.58
C ARG A 95 2.88 0.76 -8.37
N GLY A 96 4.20 0.92 -8.28
CA GLY A 96 4.95 0.49 -7.10
C GLY A 96 5.31 -0.99 -7.09
N VAL A 97 5.16 -1.64 -5.92
CA VAL A 97 5.72 -2.99 -5.66
C VAL A 97 5.10 -4.06 -6.56
N PHE A 98 3.79 -4.05 -6.77
CA PHE A 98 3.11 -5.04 -7.60
C PHE A 98 3.65 -5.04 -9.04
N VAL A 99 3.80 -3.87 -9.66
CA VAL A 99 4.31 -3.75 -11.04
C VAL A 99 5.75 -4.23 -11.14
N LYS A 100 6.58 -3.93 -10.13
CA LYS A 100 7.96 -4.44 -10.06
C LYS A 100 7.98 -5.98 -10.00
N LEU A 101 7.11 -6.58 -9.17
CA LEU A 101 7.00 -8.04 -9.05
C LEU A 101 6.50 -8.68 -10.34
N ALA A 102 5.46 -8.16 -10.94
CA ALA A 102 4.94 -8.64 -12.22
C ALA A 102 5.99 -8.52 -13.34
N GLY A 103 6.73 -7.39 -13.37
CA GLY A 103 7.84 -7.17 -14.30
C GLY A 103 8.99 -8.16 -14.08
N LEU A 104 9.31 -8.50 -12.83
CA LEU A 104 10.32 -9.49 -12.48
C LEU A 104 9.89 -10.88 -12.98
N VAL A 105 8.64 -11.29 -12.72
CA VAL A 105 8.09 -12.57 -13.21
C VAL A 105 8.07 -12.66 -14.74
N ARG A 106 7.78 -11.55 -15.43
CA ARG A 106 7.81 -11.52 -16.91
C ARG A 106 9.22 -11.70 -17.48
N ARG A 107 10.25 -11.19 -16.80
CA ARG A 107 11.63 -11.13 -17.32
C ARG A 107 12.49 -12.30 -16.90
N LEU A 108 12.27 -12.84 -15.69
CA LEU A 108 13.16 -13.85 -15.10
C LEU A 108 12.50 -15.22 -15.06
N SER A 109 13.27 -16.25 -15.42
CA SER A 109 12.88 -17.66 -15.27
C SER A 109 13.03 -18.14 -13.82
N VAL A 110 13.87 -17.46 -13.03
CA VAL A 110 14.10 -17.73 -11.60
C VAL A 110 13.97 -16.45 -10.83
N ILE A 111 13.07 -16.43 -9.85
CA ILE A 111 12.72 -15.24 -9.07
C ILE A 111 13.51 -15.25 -7.76
N PRO A 112 14.38 -14.24 -7.51
CA PRO A 112 15.07 -14.11 -6.24
C PRO A 112 14.08 -13.62 -5.16
N VAL A 113 14.08 -14.32 -4.02
CA VAL A 113 13.28 -13.97 -2.84
C VAL A 113 14.22 -13.79 -1.66
N VAL A 114 14.27 -12.60 -1.09
CA VAL A 114 15.08 -12.34 0.11
C VAL A 114 14.37 -12.95 1.32
N GLY A 115 15.06 -13.80 2.06
CA GLY A 115 14.50 -14.54 3.18
C GLY A 115 13.58 -15.69 2.77
N PRO A 116 12.78 -16.24 3.69
CA PRO A 116 11.97 -17.43 3.46
C PRO A 116 10.71 -17.19 2.62
N GLY A 117 10.26 -15.93 2.51
CA GLY A 117 9.03 -15.58 1.79
C GLY A 117 7.74 -16.11 2.45
N THR A 118 7.78 -16.38 3.74
CA THR A 118 6.65 -16.96 4.51
C THR A 118 5.78 -15.91 5.22
N TRP A 119 6.21 -14.64 5.26
CA TRP A 119 5.37 -13.57 5.80
C TRP A 119 4.10 -13.40 4.99
N HIS A 120 3.04 -12.97 5.65
CA HIS A 120 1.73 -12.87 5.06
C HIS A 120 1.38 -11.43 4.66
N LEU A 121 0.57 -11.34 3.63
CA LEU A 121 -0.05 -10.11 3.15
C LEU A 121 -1.51 -10.42 2.76
N ARG A 122 -2.32 -9.36 2.63
CA ARG A 122 -3.69 -9.42 2.09
C ARG A 122 -3.80 -8.48 0.88
N PRO A 123 -3.32 -8.88 -0.31
CA PRO A 123 -3.34 -8.00 -1.48
C PRO A 123 -4.77 -7.57 -1.79
N VAL A 124 -5.00 -6.28 -1.94
CA VAL A 124 -6.34 -5.73 -2.26
C VAL A 124 -6.42 -5.36 -3.74
N TYR A 125 -7.51 -5.77 -4.40
CA TYR A 125 -7.75 -5.42 -5.78
C TYR A 125 -8.12 -3.94 -5.89
N LEU A 126 -7.55 -3.25 -6.88
CA LEU A 126 -7.70 -1.79 -7.03
C LEU A 126 -9.17 -1.36 -7.12
N HIS A 127 -10.00 -2.09 -7.86
CA HIS A 127 -11.41 -1.72 -8.02
C HIS A 127 -12.20 -1.90 -6.71
N ASP A 128 -11.86 -2.91 -5.88
CA ASP A 128 -12.48 -3.07 -4.56
C ASP A 128 -12.13 -1.89 -3.64
N LEU A 129 -10.86 -1.44 -3.69
CA LEU A 129 -10.42 -0.26 -2.93
C LEU A 129 -11.12 1.01 -3.42
N VAL A 130 -11.27 1.19 -4.72
CA VAL A 130 -12.00 2.35 -5.30
C VAL A 130 -13.47 2.32 -4.90
N ALA A 131 -14.12 1.17 -5.00
CA ALA A 131 -15.52 1.01 -4.57
C ALA A 131 -15.69 1.38 -3.08
N LEU A 132 -14.76 0.90 -2.21
CA LEU A 132 -14.77 1.22 -0.80
C LEU A 132 -14.57 2.72 -0.54
N ILE A 133 -13.68 3.40 -1.27
CA ILE A 133 -13.47 4.85 -1.15
C ILE A 133 -14.77 5.60 -1.51
N VAL A 134 -15.42 5.22 -2.61
CA VAL A 134 -16.68 5.83 -3.05
C VAL A 134 -17.80 5.60 -2.02
N GLU A 135 -17.92 4.36 -1.52
CA GLU A 135 -18.89 4.05 -0.47
C GLU A 135 -18.62 4.85 0.81
N THR A 136 -17.34 4.98 1.20
CA THR A 136 -16.92 5.74 2.38
C THR A 136 -17.34 7.22 2.28
N LEU A 137 -17.29 7.82 1.09
CA LEU A 137 -17.73 9.20 0.87
C LEU A 137 -19.22 9.39 1.17
N ALA A 138 -20.05 8.40 0.81
CA ALA A 138 -21.49 8.43 1.02
C ALA A 138 -21.91 8.07 2.48
N ARG A 139 -20.94 7.71 3.37
CA ARG A 139 -21.19 7.21 4.71
C ARG A 139 -20.65 8.17 5.78
N PRO A 140 -21.41 9.17 6.24
CA PRO A 140 -21.00 10.05 7.33
C PRO A 140 -20.88 9.33 8.68
N ASP A 141 -21.61 8.22 8.88
CA ASP A 141 -21.60 7.41 10.10
C ASP A 141 -20.24 6.68 10.36
N VAL A 142 -19.33 6.66 9.39
CA VAL A 142 -17.98 6.11 9.54
C VAL A 142 -16.91 7.18 9.79
N GLY A 143 -17.31 8.42 10.00
CA GLY A 143 -16.41 9.51 10.38
C GLY A 143 -15.67 9.24 11.68
N GLY A 144 -14.44 9.74 11.79
CA GLY A 144 -13.56 9.51 12.95
C GLY A 144 -12.98 8.09 13.03
N ARG A 145 -13.28 7.20 12.07
CA ARG A 145 -12.84 5.80 12.10
C ARG A 145 -11.64 5.54 11.21
N THR A 146 -10.89 4.50 11.58
CA THR A 146 -9.76 3.98 10.78
C THR A 146 -10.02 2.52 10.45
N TYR A 147 -9.81 2.14 9.19
CA TYR A 147 -10.02 0.80 8.69
C TYR A 147 -8.77 0.25 8.03
N ASP A 148 -8.40 -0.98 8.40
CA ASP A 148 -7.49 -1.77 7.59
C ASP A 148 -8.23 -2.28 6.36
N VAL A 149 -7.59 -2.17 5.19
CA VAL A 149 -8.16 -2.60 3.92
C VAL A 149 -7.27 -3.67 3.30
N GLY A 150 -7.82 -4.84 3.12
CA GLY A 150 -7.15 -6.00 2.52
C GLY A 150 -8.09 -6.78 1.62
N GLY A 151 -7.51 -7.63 0.77
CA GLY A 151 -8.28 -8.52 -0.09
C GLY A 151 -8.91 -9.70 0.65
N ALA A 152 -9.62 -10.55 -0.09
CA ALA A 152 -10.32 -11.71 0.45
C ALA A 152 -9.36 -12.69 1.17
N GLU A 153 -8.21 -12.96 0.54
CA GLU A 153 -7.28 -13.97 1.04
C GLU A 153 -6.09 -13.36 1.80
N ARG A 154 -5.73 -14.00 2.91
CA ARG A 154 -4.42 -13.84 3.55
C ARG A 154 -3.48 -14.88 2.96
N ILE A 155 -2.43 -14.43 2.29
CA ILE A 155 -1.52 -15.29 1.52
C ILE A 155 -0.07 -15.01 1.90
N THR A 156 0.81 -16.03 1.83
CA THR A 156 2.24 -15.81 1.99
C THR A 156 2.82 -15.06 0.78
N TYR A 157 3.94 -14.38 0.95
CA TYR A 157 4.64 -13.74 -0.15
C TYR A 157 4.98 -14.72 -1.29
N ASN A 158 5.44 -15.93 -0.92
CA ASN A 158 5.67 -17.01 -1.89
C ASN A 158 4.39 -17.42 -2.62
N GLY A 159 3.27 -17.50 -1.90
CA GLY A 159 1.96 -17.78 -2.51
C GLY A 159 1.51 -16.67 -3.46
N PHE A 160 1.73 -15.40 -3.09
CA PHE A 160 1.41 -14.27 -3.95
C PHE A 160 2.24 -14.26 -5.24
N LEU A 161 3.55 -14.55 -5.15
CA LEU A 161 4.39 -14.74 -6.33
C LEU A 161 3.91 -15.89 -7.21
N ALA A 162 3.53 -17.02 -6.60
CA ALA A 162 2.99 -18.15 -7.34
C ALA A 162 1.69 -17.81 -8.08
N ALA A 163 0.80 -17.04 -7.43
CA ALA A 163 -0.43 -16.56 -8.07
C ALA A 163 -0.15 -15.63 -9.26
N ILE A 164 0.83 -14.71 -9.13
CA ILE A 164 1.26 -13.85 -10.26
C ILE A 164 1.83 -14.71 -11.41
N CYS A 165 2.69 -15.69 -11.09
CA CYS A 165 3.26 -16.57 -12.10
C CYS A 165 2.17 -17.35 -12.85
N SER A 166 1.21 -17.91 -12.10
CA SER A 166 0.07 -18.65 -12.68
C SER A 166 -0.77 -17.77 -13.60
N ALA A 167 -1.10 -16.56 -13.15
CA ALA A 167 -1.90 -15.62 -13.93
C ALA A 167 -1.19 -15.14 -15.20
N LEU A 168 0.15 -15.15 -15.22
CA LEU A 168 0.98 -14.82 -16.40
C LEU A 168 1.35 -16.04 -17.25
N GLY A 169 0.90 -17.25 -16.88
CA GLY A 169 1.28 -18.49 -17.58
C GLY A 169 2.79 -18.79 -17.54
N ARG A 170 3.50 -18.37 -16.45
CA ARG A 170 4.95 -18.50 -16.33
C ARG A 170 5.35 -19.50 -15.25
N PRO A 171 6.46 -20.25 -15.42
CA PRO A 171 6.97 -21.11 -14.36
C PRO A 171 7.41 -20.27 -13.16
N CYS A 172 7.10 -20.72 -11.94
CA CYS A 172 7.46 -20.03 -10.72
C CYS A 172 8.62 -20.71 -9.99
N ARG A 173 9.81 -20.64 -10.55
CA ARG A 173 11.04 -21.08 -9.86
C ARG A 173 11.55 -19.96 -8.97
N ARG A 174 11.77 -20.25 -7.69
CA ARG A 174 12.21 -19.28 -6.69
C ARG A 174 13.54 -19.71 -6.11
N VAL A 175 14.44 -18.74 -5.90
CA VAL A 175 15.69 -18.93 -5.17
C VAL A 175 15.66 -18.01 -3.95
N HIS A 176 15.74 -18.60 -2.78
CA HIS A 176 15.72 -17.87 -1.53
C HIS A 176 17.13 -17.39 -1.18
N ILE A 177 17.28 -16.08 -1.07
CA ILE A 177 18.55 -15.42 -0.70
C ILE A 177 18.57 -15.27 0.82
N PRO A 178 19.64 -15.74 1.51
CA PRO A 178 19.79 -15.52 2.93
C PRO A 178 19.65 -14.04 3.31
N LEU A 179 19.00 -13.74 4.43
CA LEU A 179 18.72 -12.36 4.86
C LEU A 179 19.97 -11.50 4.95
N ALA A 180 21.08 -12.03 5.52
CA ALA A 180 22.34 -11.31 5.62
C ALA A 180 22.87 -10.86 4.26
N LEU A 181 22.77 -11.73 3.24
CA LEU A 181 23.16 -11.40 1.87
C LEU A 181 22.19 -10.41 1.24
N GLY A 182 20.88 -10.55 1.52
CA GLY A 182 19.85 -9.59 1.10
C GLY A 182 20.11 -8.19 1.65
N PHE A 183 20.48 -8.06 2.93
CA PHE A 183 20.84 -6.78 3.54
C PHE A 183 22.13 -6.19 2.92
N ALA A 184 23.17 -7.00 2.74
CA ALA A 184 24.41 -6.56 2.13
C ALA A 184 24.19 -6.07 0.70
N LEU A 185 23.43 -6.81 -0.10
CA LEU A 185 23.06 -6.43 -1.47
C LEU A 185 22.23 -5.13 -1.50
N ALA A 186 21.21 -5.01 -0.64
CA ALA A 186 20.40 -3.82 -0.54
C ALA A 186 21.26 -2.59 -0.19
N TRP A 187 22.17 -2.73 0.78
CA TRP A 187 23.08 -1.66 1.21
C TRP A 187 24.02 -1.19 0.07
N VAL A 188 24.55 -2.12 -0.72
CA VAL A 188 25.38 -1.79 -1.89
C VAL A 188 24.53 -1.10 -2.97
N LEU A 189 23.36 -1.65 -3.30
CA LEU A 189 22.48 -1.12 -4.34
C LEU A 189 21.99 0.30 -4.02
N GLU A 190 21.68 0.58 -2.74
CA GLU A 190 21.27 1.93 -2.31
C GLU A 190 22.38 2.98 -2.47
N ARG A 191 23.65 2.56 -2.46
CA ARG A 191 24.78 3.46 -2.68
C ARG A 191 25.16 3.60 -4.14
N ALA A 192 25.01 2.53 -4.90
CA ALA A 192 25.42 2.48 -6.29
C ALA A 192 24.36 3.04 -7.26
N LEU A 193 23.07 2.99 -6.92
CA LEU A 193 21.98 3.32 -7.82
C LEU A 193 21.06 4.42 -7.24
N PRO A 194 20.64 5.40 -8.06
CA PRO A 194 19.67 6.40 -7.62
C PRO A 194 18.27 5.81 -7.37
N ASN A 195 17.90 4.75 -8.11
CA ASN A 195 16.64 4.03 -7.96
C ASN A 195 16.91 2.52 -7.76
N PRO A 196 17.34 2.10 -6.56
CA PRO A 196 17.69 0.71 -6.31
C PRO A 196 16.46 -0.20 -6.42
N PRO A 197 16.59 -1.38 -7.06
CA PRO A 197 15.51 -2.36 -7.14
C PRO A 197 15.19 -3.00 -5.78
N LEU A 198 16.15 -2.99 -4.85
CA LEU A 198 16.04 -3.50 -3.50
C LEU A 198 16.64 -2.48 -2.53
N THR A 199 15.92 -2.19 -1.44
CA THR A 199 16.36 -1.29 -0.37
C THR A 199 16.43 -2.04 0.96
N VAL A 200 17.19 -1.51 1.91
CA VAL A 200 17.25 -2.04 3.28
C VAL A 200 15.86 -2.04 3.92
N ASP A 201 15.07 -0.99 3.68
CA ASP A 201 13.67 -0.92 4.14
C ASP A 201 12.80 -2.03 3.52
N ASN A 202 13.02 -2.39 2.25
CA ASN A 202 12.31 -3.51 1.62
C ASN A 202 12.65 -4.85 2.28
N VAL A 203 13.93 -5.06 2.62
CA VAL A 203 14.37 -6.28 3.33
C VAL A 203 13.75 -6.34 4.73
N TYR A 204 13.74 -5.23 5.49
CA TYR A 204 13.06 -5.19 6.80
C TYR A 204 11.55 -5.42 6.67
N GLY A 205 10.90 -4.84 5.67
CA GLY A 205 9.47 -5.04 5.41
C GLY A 205 9.13 -6.50 5.10
N SER A 206 10.09 -7.28 4.59
CA SER A 206 9.93 -8.70 4.28
C SER A 206 10.15 -9.63 5.48
N LEU A 207 10.38 -9.12 6.68
CA LEU A 207 10.59 -9.91 7.89
C LEU A 207 9.35 -10.01 8.78
N LEU A 208 8.37 -9.17 8.57
CA LEU A 208 7.27 -8.99 9.50
C LEU A 208 5.92 -9.17 8.79
N ASP A 209 5.05 -9.96 9.39
CA ASP A 209 3.64 -9.94 9.06
C ASP A 209 3.07 -8.57 9.41
N VAL A 210 2.54 -7.86 8.44
CA VAL A 210 1.83 -6.60 8.70
C VAL A 210 0.42 -6.97 9.16
N PRO A 211 -0.02 -6.51 10.34
CA PRO A 211 -1.39 -6.73 10.79
C PRO A 211 -2.38 -6.16 9.78
N CYS A 212 -3.42 -6.93 9.46
CA CYS A 212 -4.53 -6.49 8.63
C CYS A 212 -5.83 -7.03 9.24
N ASP A 213 -6.43 -6.25 10.13
CA ASP A 213 -7.66 -6.61 10.82
C ASP A 213 -8.87 -6.07 10.06
N LEU A 214 -9.53 -6.95 9.32
CA LEU A 214 -10.71 -6.57 8.53
C LEU A 214 -12.01 -6.56 9.33
N ARG A 215 -12.04 -6.92 10.62
CA ARG A 215 -13.30 -7.08 11.38
C ARG A 215 -14.16 -5.82 11.34
N ALA A 216 -13.56 -4.65 11.58
CA ALA A 216 -14.29 -3.38 11.52
C ALA A 216 -14.80 -3.07 10.10
N LEU A 217 -13.96 -3.28 9.08
CA LEU A 217 -14.31 -3.08 7.67
C LEU A 217 -15.49 -3.98 7.27
N LEU A 218 -15.40 -5.29 7.57
CA LEU A 218 -16.43 -6.26 7.21
C LEU A 218 -17.75 -6.02 7.93
N ARG A 219 -17.71 -5.56 9.18
CA ARG A 219 -18.90 -5.21 9.95
C ARG A 219 -19.62 -4.00 9.36
N ASP A 220 -18.87 -2.95 9.03
CA ASP A 220 -19.44 -1.66 8.68
C ASP A 220 -19.78 -1.54 7.18
N PHE A 221 -18.97 -2.12 6.30
CA PHE A 221 -19.12 -2.01 4.84
C PHE A 221 -19.59 -3.28 4.14
N ARG A 222 -19.28 -4.47 4.67
CA ARG A 222 -19.56 -5.78 4.03
C ARG A 222 -19.14 -5.83 2.55
N PRO A 223 -17.91 -5.41 2.20
CA PRO A 223 -17.50 -5.27 0.81
C PRO A 223 -17.47 -6.64 0.10
N ALA A 224 -17.87 -6.65 -1.16
CA ALA A 224 -17.67 -7.80 -2.04
C ALA A 224 -16.22 -7.84 -2.50
N LEU A 225 -15.35 -8.56 -1.77
CA LEU A 225 -13.92 -8.62 -2.08
C LEU A 225 -13.65 -9.60 -3.22
N THR A 226 -12.95 -9.13 -4.25
CA THR A 226 -12.56 -9.92 -5.42
C THR A 226 -11.53 -10.99 -5.03
N PRO A 227 -11.75 -12.28 -5.35
CA PRO A 227 -10.73 -13.32 -5.16
C PRO A 227 -9.44 -12.98 -5.90
N LEU A 228 -8.28 -13.29 -5.29
CA LEU A 228 -6.97 -12.93 -5.83
C LEU A 228 -6.74 -13.42 -7.25
N THR A 229 -7.13 -14.67 -7.53
CA THR A 229 -6.99 -15.27 -8.87
C THR A 229 -7.78 -14.50 -9.92
N VAL A 230 -9.02 -14.14 -9.61
CA VAL A 230 -9.90 -13.34 -10.51
C VAL A 230 -9.33 -11.96 -10.74
N GLY A 231 -8.90 -11.28 -9.67
CA GLY A 231 -8.31 -9.94 -9.77
C GLY A 231 -7.02 -9.92 -10.59
N LEU A 232 -6.15 -10.93 -10.43
CA LEU A 232 -4.93 -11.05 -11.23
C LEU A 232 -5.22 -11.34 -12.71
N GLN A 233 -6.18 -12.22 -13.02
CA GLN A 233 -6.60 -12.48 -14.38
C GLN A 233 -7.11 -11.20 -15.06
N ARG A 234 -7.99 -10.44 -14.42
CA ARG A 234 -8.47 -9.15 -14.94
C ARG A 234 -7.33 -8.16 -15.15
N THR A 235 -6.41 -8.07 -14.16
CA THR A 235 -5.25 -7.16 -14.23
C THR A 235 -4.37 -7.41 -15.45
N PHE A 236 -4.14 -8.65 -15.81
CA PHE A 236 -3.26 -8.99 -16.94
C PHE A 236 -4.00 -9.05 -18.28
N ALA A 237 -5.31 -9.30 -18.30
CA ALA A 237 -6.12 -9.22 -19.51
C ALA A 237 -6.27 -7.78 -20.02
N GLU A 238 -6.40 -6.79 -19.13
CA GLU A 238 -6.48 -5.36 -19.49
C GLU A 238 -5.12 -4.76 -19.88
N ALA A 239 -4.02 -5.45 -19.58
CA ALA A 239 -2.65 -4.98 -19.89
C ALA A 239 -2.07 -5.63 -21.17
N ALA A 240 -2.84 -6.49 -21.84
CA ALA A 240 -2.49 -7.13 -23.12
C ALA A 240 -3.05 -6.33 -24.28
#